data_78ac637065eb066586c4eb93fdbc6016
#
_entry.id   78ac637065eb066586c4eb93fdbc6016
#
_cell.length_a   1.000
_cell.length_b   1.000
_cell.length_c   1.000
_cell.angle_alpha   90.00
_cell.angle_beta   90.00
_cell.angle_gamma   90.00
#
_symmetry.space_group_name_H-M   'P 1'
#
loop_
_entity.id
_entity.type
_entity.pdbx_description
1 polymer ?
#
loop_
_entity_poly.entity_id
_entity_poly.type
_entity_poly.pdbx_seq_one_letter_code
_entity_poly.pdbx_strand_id
1 'polypeptide(L)'
;VLFDERMKKMLKNDNIVMISKKLQENKTYIEERLKDCGDIQIRSMRLGELRKADCLMVYIEVATSNMMLEDSALGKMVSHFWEISPEQIQEFVKYNSLGIADVKKLKDMEEVFASVLAGNAVFFIDGFDQAMKISSVGYPRMGVTEAETEKVLRGSKEGFSDSVKTNSALVRKRLRDTRMK
;
A
#
# COMPACT_ATOMS: atom_id res chain seq x y z
N VAL A 1 -7.24 -6.19 -35.59
CA VAL A 1 -5.80 -6.56 -35.71
C VAL A 1 -4.92 -5.42 -35.18
N LEU A 2 -5.12 -4.16 -35.57
CA LEU A 2 -4.29 -3.01 -35.12
C LEU A 2 -4.45 -2.65 -33.61
N PHE A 3 -5.58 -2.97 -33.01
CA PHE A 3 -5.84 -2.70 -31.59
C PHE A 3 -5.06 -3.66 -30.68
N ASP A 4 -4.92 -4.90 -31.11
CA ASP A 4 -4.20 -5.95 -30.37
C ASP A 4 -2.68 -5.75 -30.36
N GLU A 5 -2.10 -5.22 -31.45
CA GLU A 5 -0.66 -4.91 -31.52
C GLU A 5 -0.28 -3.69 -30.68
N ARG A 6 -1.15 -2.66 -30.59
CA ARG A 6 -0.93 -1.53 -29.69
C ARG A 6 -1.02 -1.93 -28.22
N MET A 7 -1.98 -2.77 -27.88
CA MET A 7 -2.08 -3.34 -26.52
C MET A 7 -0.87 -4.21 -26.18
N LYS A 8 -0.43 -5.08 -27.10
CA LYS A 8 0.78 -5.90 -26.90
C LYS A 8 2.06 -5.05 -26.81
N LYS A 9 2.11 -3.90 -27.50
CA LYS A 9 3.25 -2.96 -27.42
C LYS A 9 3.24 -2.13 -26.12
N MET A 10 2.07 -1.80 -25.57
CA MET A 10 1.92 -1.20 -24.24
C MET A 10 2.29 -2.19 -23.13
N LEU A 11 1.93 -3.45 -23.26
CA LEU A 11 2.25 -4.52 -22.30
C LEU A 11 3.72 -5.00 -22.36
N LYS A 12 4.46 -4.65 -23.41
CA LYS A 12 5.85 -5.10 -23.62
C LYS A 12 6.93 -4.11 -23.18
N ASN A 13 6.55 -2.94 -22.66
CA ASN A 13 7.52 -1.87 -22.32
C ASN A 13 7.57 -1.53 -20.83
N ASP A 14 7.02 -2.37 -19.97
CA ASP A 14 7.20 -2.23 -18.53
C ASP A 14 8.52 -2.90 -18.14
N ASN A 15 9.60 -2.12 -18.12
CA ASN A 15 10.79 -2.51 -17.37
C ASN A 15 10.36 -2.69 -15.91
N ILE A 16 10.32 -3.94 -15.45
CA ILE A 16 10.01 -4.28 -14.06
C ILE A 16 11.05 -3.58 -13.19
N VAL A 17 10.60 -2.60 -12.42
CA VAL A 17 11.47 -1.85 -11.51
C VAL A 17 11.57 -2.64 -10.21
N MET A 18 12.73 -3.19 -9.94
CA MET A 18 13.01 -3.94 -8.71
C MET A 18 13.15 -2.98 -7.53
N ILE A 19 12.83 -3.45 -6.34
CA ILE A 19 13.02 -2.69 -5.10
C ILE A 19 14.52 -2.57 -4.83
N SER A 20 14.99 -1.33 -4.62
CA SER A 20 16.39 -1.04 -4.28
C SER A 20 16.63 -1.28 -2.79
N LYS A 21 17.88 -1.66 -2.44
CA LYS A 21 18.34 -1.68 -1.04
C LYS A 21 18.45 -0.29 -0.42
N LYS A 22 18.58 0.75 -1.25
CA LYS A 22 18.59 2.13 -0.77
C LYS A 22 17.17 2.67 -0.67
N LEU A 23 16.72 2.88 0.54
CA LEU A 23 15.36 3.36 0.83
C LEU A 23 15.01 4.65 0.09
N GLN A 24 16.00 5.56 -0.04
CA GLN A 24 15.80 6.85 -0.70
C GLN A 24 15.48 6.71 -2.19
N GLU A 25 16.06 5.74 -2.89
CA GLU A 25 15.76 5.47 -4.30
C GLU A 25 14.30 4.98 -4.45
N ASN A 26 13.88 4.07 -3.59
CA ASN A 26 12.50 3.59 -3.55
C ASN A 26 11.51 4.74 -3.25
N LYS A 27 11.84 5.57 -2.26
CA LYS A 27 11.03 6.72 -1.88
C LYS A 27 10.85 7.70 -3.04
N THR A 28 11.94 8.10 -3.68
CA THR A 28 11.90 9.02 -4.82
C THR A 28 11.05 8.46 -5.96
N TYR A 29 11.22 7.19 -6.30
CA TYR A 29 10.42 6.53 -7.35
C TYR A 29 8.92 6.51 -7.02
N ILE A 30 8.58 6.21 -5.76
CA ILE A 30 7.19 6.18 -5.29
C ILE A 30 6.58 7.59 -5.30
N GLU A 31 7.32 8.59 -4.82
CA GLU A 31 6.88 9.98 -4.79
C GLU A 31 6.63 10.53 -6.21
N GLU A 32 7.49 10.22 -7.16
CA GLU A 32 7.31 10.61 -8.57
C GLU A 32 6.08 9.93 -9.19
N ARG A 33 5.91 8.64 -8.96
CA ARG A 33 4.80 7.86 -9.53
C ARG A 33 3.44 8.23 -8.95
N LEU A 34 3.41 8.63 -7.67
CA LEU A 34 2.20 8.98 -6.92
C LEU A 34 2.05 10.49 -6.67
N LYS A 35 2.82 11.31 -7.38
CA LYS A 35 2.94 12.77 -7.17
C LYS A 35 1.61 13.49 -7.00
N ASP A 36 0.58 13.07 -7.72
CA ASP A 36 -0.71 13.74 -7.76
C ASP A 36 -1.81 12.96 -7.00
N CYS A 37 -1.45 11.91 -6.28
CA CYS A 37 -2.38 11.09 -5.51
C CYS A 37 -2.50 11.64 -4.08
N GLY A 38 -3.45 12.55 -3.83
CA GLY A 38 -3.64 13.18 -2.52
C GLY A 38 -4.15 12.27 -1.41
N ASP A 39 -4.65 11.08 -1.76
CA ASP A 39 -5.17 10.09 -0.83
C ASP A 39 -4.13 9.06 -0.37
N ILE A 40 -2.92 9.08 -0.96
CA ILE A 40 -1.84 8.15 -0.61
C ILE A 40 -0.86 8.84 0.34
N GLN A 41 -0.61 8.19 1.46
CA GLN A 41 0.32 8.64 2.48
C GLN A 41 1.67 7.91 2.34
N ILE A 42 2.74 8.69 2.39
CA ILE A 42 4.12 8.22 2.35
C ILE A 42 4.79 8.69 3.64
N ARG A 43 4.94 7.79 4.62
CA ARG A 43 5.50 8.11 5.93
C ARG A 43 6.89 7.54 6.10
N SER A 44 7.88 8.42 6.29
CA SER A 44 9.22 8.04 6.73
C SER A 44 9.26 7.93 8.25
N MET A 45 9.89 6.88 8.76
CA MET A 45 10.05 6.65 10.20
C MET A 45 11.40 6.02 10.50
N ARG A 46 11.86 6.11 11.74
CA ARG A 46 13.04 5.43 12.26
C ARG A 46 12.64 4.45 13.33
N LEU A 47 13.13 3.24 13.21
CA LEU A 47 12.91 2.18 14.19
C LEU A 47 14.24 1.82 14.88
N GLY A 48 14.15 1.45 16.16
CA GLY A 48 15.29 1.08 16.98
C GLY A 48 15.87 2.24 17.79
N GLU A 49 16.45 1.92 18.95
CA GLU A 49 17.02 2.89 19.88
C GLU A 49 18.53 3.08 19.67
N LEU A 50 19.28 1.99 19.63
CA LEU A 50 20.75 1.99 19.51
C LEU A 50 21.25 1.96 18.07
N ARG A 51 20.57 1.21 17.19
CA ARG A 51 20.86 1.13 15.77
C ARG A 51 19.60 1.46 14.98
N LYS A 52 19.47 2.70 14.59
CA LYS A 52 18.27 3.21 13.91
C LYS A 52 18.20 2.69 12.48
N ALA A 53 17.13 1.98 12.15
CA ALA A 53 16.80 1.62 10.78
C ALA A 53 15.82 2.64 10.20
N ASP A 54 16.18 3.26 9.09
CA ASP A 54 15.27 4.13 8.34
C ASP A 54 14.26 3.25 7.61
N CYS A 55 12.99 3.64 7.71
CA CYS A 55 11.86 2.89 7.16
C CYS A 55 10.89 3.81 6.43
N LEU A 56 10.14 3.24 5.50
CA LEU A 56 9.10 3.94 4.75
C LEU A 56 7.83 3.11 4.77
N MET A 57 6.70 3.75 5.03
CA MET A 57 5.39 3.14 4.92
C MET A 57 4.55 3.89 3.89
N VAL A 58 3.90 3.13 3.00
CA VAL A 58 3.04 3.65 1.92
C VAL A 58 1.67 3.01 2.05
N TYR A 59 0.62 3.83 2.10
CA TYR A 59 -0.75 3.34 2.24
C TYR A 59 -1.78 4.38 1.78
N ILE A 60 -3.01 3.96 1.51
CA ILE A 60 -4.14 4.85 1.22
C ILE A 60 -4.86 5.15 2.53
N GLU A 61 -4.91 6.42 2.95
CA GLU A 61 -5.47 6.83 4.24
C GLU A 61 -6.91 6.34 4.47
N VAL A 62 -7.76 6.46 3.45
CA VAL A 62 -9.18 6.10 3.55
C VAL A 62 -9.48 4.62 3.31
N ALA A 63 -8.52 3.88 2.77
CA ALA A 63 -8.67 2.45 2.44
C ALA A 63 -7.99 1.54 3.46
N THR A 64 -7.23 2.12 4.37
CA THR A 64 -6.46 1.41 5.38
C THR A 64 -7.09 1.60 6.75
N SER A 65 -7.33 0.53 7.46
CA SER A 65 -7.84 0.60 8.84
C SER A 65 -6.74 1.10 9.78
N ASN A 66 -6.93 2.28 10.35
CA ASN A 66 -6.00 2.83 11.35
C ASN A 66 -5.83 1.89 12.54
N MET A 67 -6.91 1.25 12.99
CA MET A 67 -6.90 0.29 14.09
C MET A 67 -6.02 -0.93 13.77
N MET A 68 -6.04 -1.43 12.52
CA MET A 68 -5.17 -2.53 12.11
C MET A 68 -3.70 -2.08 11.94
N LEU A 69 -3.46 -0.82 11.58
CA LEU A 69 -2.10 -0.29 11.47
C LEU A 69 -1.48 0.03 12.83
N GLU A 70 -2.24 0.63 13.75
CA GLU A 70 -1.73 1.08 15.03
C GLU A 70 -1.67 -0.04 16.06
N ASP A 71 -2.72 -0.86 16.17
CA ASP A 71 -2.82 -1.88 17.21
C ASP A 71 -2.18 -3.22 16.87
N SER A 72 -2.17 -3.62 15.59
CA SER A 72 -1.71 -4.97 15.24
C SER A 72 -0.38 -5.04 14.50
N ALA A 73 -0.20 -4.23 13.47
CA ALA A 73 1.00 -4.33 12.64
C ALA A 73 2.10 -3.36 13.06
N LEU A 74 1.79 -2.07 13.12
CA LEU A 74 2.77 -1.04 13.50
C LEU A 74 3.12 -1.09 14.98
N GLY A 75 2.14 -1.20 15.87
CA GLY A 75 2.39 -1.26 17.31
C GLY A 75 3.24 -2.47 17.67
N LYS A 76 2.95 -3.63 17.11
CA LYS A 76 3.77 -4.85 17.30
C LYS A 76 5.12 -4.75 16.60
N MET A 77 5.21 -4.18 15.41
CA MET A 77 6.48 -3.94 14.74
C MET A 77 7.33 -2.96 15.52
N VAL A 78 6.78 -1.83 15.94
CA VAL A 78 7.50 -0.82 16.74
C VAL A 78 7.96 -1.41 18.07
N SER A 79 7.11 -2.17 18.78
CA SER A 79 7.49 -2.78 20.04
C SER A 79 8.54 -3.89 19.89
N HIS A 80 8.51 -4.67 18.81
CA HIS A 80 9.51 -5.69 18.53
C HIS A 80 10.83 -5.13 17.99
N PHE A 81 10.76 -4.09 17.14
CA PHE A 81 11.95 -3.45 16.57
C PHE A 81 12.68 -2.54 17.55
N TRP A 82 12.08 -2.20 18.70
CA TRP A 82 12.73 -1.40 19.73
C TRP A 82 13.99 -2.06 20.31
N GLU A 83 13.98 -3.39 20.43
CA GLU A 83 15.06 -4.19 21.05
C GLU A 83 15.90 -4.99 20.02
N ILE A 84 15.56 -4.98 18.74
CA ILE A 84 16.12 -5.90 17.74
C ILE A 84 17.26 -5.23 16.95
N SER A 85 18.36 -5.97 16.76
CA SER A 85 19.47 -5.53 15.89
C SER A 85 19.12 -5.58 14.41
N PRO A 86 19.82 -4.83 13.52
CA PRO A 86 19.60 -4.90 12.07
C PRO A 86 19.72 -6.30 11.49
N GLU A 87 20.60 -7.14 12.03
CA GLU A 87 20.77 -8.52 11.63
C GLU A 87 19.54 -9.37 11.98
N GLN A 88 18.94 -9.14 13.15
CA GLN A 88 17.69 -9.77 13.57
C GLN A 88 16.50 -9.28 12.77
N ILE A 89 16.50 -8.01 12.33
CA ILE A 89 15.49 -7.51 11.38
C ILE A 89 15.55 -8.29 10.07
N GLN A 90 16.76 -8.62 9.58
CA GLN A 90 16.92 -9.46 8.38
C GLN A 90 16.30 -10.85 8.57
N GLU A 91 16.60 -11.48 9.68
CA GLU A 91 16.07 -12.80 10.00
C GLU A 91 14.55 -12.77 10.15
N PHE A 92 14.05 -11.73 10.79
CA PHE A 92 12.64 -11.45 10.94
C PHE A 92 11.91 -11.26 9.61
N VAL A 93 12.44 -10.41 8.72
CA VAL A 93 11.89 -10.21 7.37
C VAL A 93 11.99 -11.51 6.55
N LYS A 94 13.09 -12.27 6.71
CA LYS A 94 13.32 -13.52 5.98
C LYS A 94 12.34 -14.63 6.38
N TYR A 95 12.03 -14.76 7.65
CA TYR A 95 11.24 -15.89 8.18
C TYR A 95 9.79 -15.56 8.54
N ASN A 96 9.37 -14.30 8.33
CA ASN A 96 8.00 -13.86 8.63
C ASN A 96 7.58 -14.10 10.09
N SER A 97 8.51 -13.88 11.02
CA SER A 97 8.37 -14.28 12.43
C SER A 97 7.48 -13.38 13.29
N LEU A 98 6.80 -12.37 12.69
CA LEU A 98 5.84 -11.50 13.43
C LEU A 98 4.58 -12.24 13.92
N GLY A 99 4.35 -13.45 13.45
CA GLY A 99 3.09 -14.12 13.75
C GLY A 99 1.85 -13.38 13.19
N ILE A 100 2.07 -12.40 12.30
CA ILE A 100 1.01 -11.72 11.57
C ILE A 100 0.73 -12.57 10.34
N ALA A 101 -0.43 -13.21 10.30
CA ALA A 101 -0.80 -14.20 9.29
C ALA A 101 -0.74 -13.70 7.83
N ASP A 102 -0.69 -12.39 7.61
CA ASP A 102 -0.85 -11.78 6.28
C ASP A 102 0.29 -10.83 5.87
N VAL A 103 1.53 -11.15 6.22
CA VAL A 103 2.69 -10.42 5.68
C VAL A 103 3.23 -11.14 4.45
N LYS A 104 3.10 -10.50 3.28
CA LYS A 104 3.67 -10.99 2.02
C LYS A 104 4.86 -10.13 1.61
N LYS A 105 5.94 -10.77 1.17
CA LYS A 105 7.11 -10.09 0.60
C LYS A 105 6.82 -9.67 -0.84
N LEU A 106 7.21 -8.46 -1.18
CA LEU A 106 7.12 -7.88 -2.51
C LEU A 106 8.55 -7.64 -3.01
N LYS A 107 8.79 -7.86 -4.30
CA LYS A 107 10.12 -7.77 -4.91
C LYS A 107 10.25 -6.63 -5.92
N ASP A 108 9.15 -6.18 -6.47
CA ASP A 108 9.11 -5.15 -7.48
C ASP A 108 8.08 -4.06 -7.18
N MET A 109 8.22 -2.93 -7.84
CA MET A 109 7.37 -1.76 -7.63
C MET A 109 5.93 -1.95 -8.15
N GLU A 110 5.71 -2.81 -9.13
CA GLU A 110 4.36 -3.11 -9.62
C GLU A 110 3.56 -3.89 -8.55
N GLU A 111 4.18 -4.87 -7.89
CA GLU A 111 3.59 -5.54 -6.74
C GLU A 111 3.30 -4.55 -5.60
N VAL A 112 4.18 -3.57 -5.36
CA VAL A 112 3.98 -2.51 -4.37
C VAL A 112 2.74 -1.69 -4.70
N PHE A 113 2.66 -1.13 -5.91
CA PHE A 113 1.51 -0.31 -6.31
C PHE A 113 0.21 -1.11 -6.31
N ALA A 114 0.22 -2.33 -6.83
CA ALA A 114 -0.94 -3.21 -6.79
C ALA A 114 -1.42 -3.46 -5.35
N SER A 115 -0.49 -3.63 -4.41
CA SER A 115 -0.81 -3.85 -3.00
C SER A 115 -1.39 -2.60 -2.33
N VAL A 116 -0.78 -1.43 -2.55
CA VAL A 116 -1.25 -0.14 -2.02
C VAL A 116 -2.64 0.19 -2.58
N LEU A 117 -2.82 0.06 -3.89
CA LEU A 117 -4.10 0.36 -4.55
C LEU A 117 -5.21 -0.64 -4.18
N ALA A 118 -4.85 -1.83 -3.69
CA ALA A 118 -5.80 -2.76 -3.10
C ALA A 118 -6.20 -2.39 -1.66
N GLY A 119 -5.60 -1.34 -1.06
CA GLY A 119 -5.88 -0.85 0.29
C GLY A 119 -5.01 -1.47 1.39
N ASN A 120 -3.91 -2.10 1.01
CA ASN A 120 -2.94 -2.60 1.98
C ASN A 120 -1.87 -1.54 2.27
N ALA A 121 -1.25 -1.60 3.44
CA ALA A 121 -0.03 -0.88 3.69
C ALA A 121 1.19 -1.65 3.18
N VAL A 122 2.19 -0.93 2.67
CA VAL A 122 3.46 -1.51 2.25
C VAL A 122 4.58 -0.84 3.05
N PHE A 123 5.47 -1.66 3.59
CA PHE A 123 6.54 -1.25 4.47
C PHE A 123 7.90 -1.61 3.88
N PHE A 124 8.81 -0.63 3.87
CA PHE A 124 10.18 -0.76 3.39
C PHE A 124 11.15 -0.49 4.54
N ILE A 125 12.28 -1.17 4.52
CA ILE A 125 13.38 -0.99 5.47
C ILE A 125 14.64 -0.71 4.68
N ASP A 126 15.44 0.26 5.08
CA ASP A 126 16.72 0.55 4.43
C ASP A 126 17.66 -0.66 4.51
N GLY A 127 18.40 -0.90 3.44
CA GLY A 127 19.28 -2.05 3.31
C GLY A 127 18.65 -3.32 2.72
N PHE A 128 17.31 -3.34 2.50
CA PHE A 128 16.59 -4.49 1.96
C PHE A 128 16.09 -4.24 0.54
N ASP A 129 16.17 -5.28 -0.29
CA ASP A 129 15.66 -5.32 -1.67
C ASP A 129 14.26 -5.95 -1.78
N GLN A 130 13.50 -5.91 -0.71
CA GLN A 130 12.14 -6.41 -0.61
C GLN A 130 11.32 -5.49 0.29
N ALA A 131 10.04 -5.33 -0.04
CA ALA A 131 9.08 -4.67 0.84
C ALA A 131 8.12 -5.69 1.45
N MET A 132 7.46 -5.29 2.53
CA MET A 132 6.47 -6.11 3.21
C MET A 132 5.07 -5.53 2.99
N LYS A 133 4.20 -6.34 2.41
CA LYS A 133 2.77 -6.04 2.37
C LYS A 133 2.17 -6.39 3.73
N ILE A 134 1.45 -5.44 4.33
CA ILE A 134 0.68 -5.62 5.56
C ILE A 134 -0.79 -5.58 5.19
N SER A 135 -1.51 -6.68 5.42
CA SER A 135 -2.96 -6.73 5.17
C SER A 135 -3.69 -5.82 6.16
N SER A 136 -4.14 -4.67 5.66
CA SER A 136 -4.79 -3.62 6.46
C SER A 136 -6.03 -3.05 5.76
N VAL A 137 -6.63 -3.82 4.85
CA VAL A 137 -7.75 -3.36 4.01
C VAL A 137 -8.94 -2.97 4.87
N GLY A 138 -9.24 -1.67 4.89
CA GLY A 138 -10.32 -1.06 5.63
C GLY A 138 -11.25 -0.19 4.76
N TYR A 139 -11.44 -0.54 3.48
CA TYR A 139 -12.40 0.17 2.64
C TYR A 139 -13.77 0.24 3.31
N PRO A 140 -14.47 1.38 3.23
CA PRO A 140 -15.81 1.50 3.75
C PRO A 140 -16.70 0.39 3.19
N ARG A 141 -17.18 -0.50 4.05
CA ARG A 141 -18.04 -1.63 3.67
C ARG A 141 -19.46 -1.50 4.24
N MET A 142 -19.61 -0.73 5.30
CA MET A 142 -20.91 -0.51 5.97
C MET A 142 -21.16 0.99 6.10
N GLY A 143 -22.38 1.42 5.81
CA GLY A 143 -22.81 2.82 5.90
C GLY A 143 -22.76 3.59 4.58
N VAL A 144 -22.35 2.95 3.47
CA VAL A 144 -22.59 3.51 2.13
C VAL A 144 -24.03 3.17 1.77
N THR A 145 -24.90 4.16 1.88
CA THR A 145 -26.33 4.02 1.56
C THR A 145 -26.54 3.85 0.05
N GLU A 146 -27.59 3.14 -0.31
CA GLU A 146 -28.08 3.16 -1.69
C GLU A 146 -28.47 4.62 -2.05
N ALA A 147 -28.21 5.01 -3.31
CA ALA A 147 -28.73 6.28 -3.80
C ALA A 147 -30.26 6.26 -3.73
N GLU A 148 -30.86 7.18 -2.97
CA GLU A 148 -32.31 7.18 -2.74
C GLU A 148 -33.10 7.48 -4.01
N THR A 149 -32.53 8.28 -4.90
CA THR A 149 -33.21 8.82 -6.10
C THR A 149 -32.87 8.08 -7.39
N GLU A 150 -31.74 7.36 -7.46
CA GLU A 150 -31.31 6.65 -8.66
C GLU A 150 -30.97 5.19 -8.38
N LYS A 151 -31.98 4.41 -8.04
CA LYS A 151 -31.82 2.98 -7.76
C LYS A 151 -31.67 2.18 -9.05
N VAL A 152 -30.56 1.43 -9.16
CA VAL A 152 -30.35 0.49 -10.27
C VAL A 152 -30.87 -0.90 -9.91
N LEU A 153 -31.60 -1.52 -10.84
CA LEU A 153 -32.14 -2.89 -10.65
C LEU A 153 -31.01 -3.96 -10.67
N ARG A 154 -29.92 -3.71 -11.40
CA ARG A 154 -28.73 -4.56 -11.47
C ARG A 154 -27.48 -3.69 -11.44
N GLY A 155 -26.52 -4.01 -10.58
CA GLY A 155 -25.25 -3.28 -10.47
C GLY A 155 -24.87 -2.96 -9.03
N SER A 156 -23.90 -2.07 -8.87
CA SER A 156 -23.46 -1.61 -7.56
C SER A 156 -24.56 -0.73 -6.95
N LYS A 157 -24.91 -1.03 -5.73
CA LYS A 157 -25.87 -0.24 -4.93
C LYS A 157 -25.18 0.81 -4.05
N GLU A 158 -23.84 0.87 -4.10
CA GLU A 158 -23.07 1.88 -3.36
C GLU A 158 -23.22 3.24 -4.04
N GLY A 159 -23.84 4.20 -3.38
CA GLY A 159 -24.00 5.60 -3.81
C GLY A 159 -22.93 6.50 -3.20
N PHE A 160 -22.72 7.68 -3.77
CA PHE A 160 -21.89 8.71 -3.15
C PHE A 160 -22.61 9.30 -1.95
N SER A 161 -21.84 9.64 -0.92
CA SER A 161 -22.26 10.31 0.30
C SER A 161 -21.75 11.75 0.33
N ASP A 162 -22.11 12.52 1.35
CA ASP A 162 -21.58 13.88 1.55
C ASP A 162 -20.08 13.91 1.91
N SER A 163 -19.50 12.76 2.21
CA SER A 163 -18.07 12.63 2.54
C SER A 163 -17.22 12.41 1.30
N VAL A 164 -16.43 13.42 0.92
CA VAL A 164 -15.47 13.34 -0.17
C VAL A 164 -14.48 12.18 0.04
N LYS A 165 -14.01 11.98 1.28
CA LYS A 165 -13.09 10.88 1.63
C LYS A 165 -13.72 9.52 1.33
N THR A 166 -14.97 9.31 1.72
CA THR A 166 -15.68 8.05 1.45
C THR A 166 -15.87 7.84 -0.04
N ASN A 167 -16.26 8.89 -0.77
CA ASN A 167 -16.47 8.82 -2.22
C ASN A 167 -15.16 8.53 -2.97
N SER A 168 -14.05 9.18 -2.59
CA SER A 168 -12.71 8.90 -3.11
C SER A 168 -12.32 7.45 -2.89
N ALA A 169 -12.56 6.91 -1.69
CA ALA A 169 -12.29 5.50 -1.38
C ALA A 169 -13.11 4.54 -2.26
N LEU A 170 -14.39 4.84 -2.52
CA LEU A 170 -15.23 4.03 -3.41
C LEU A 170 -14.73 4.02 -4.85
N VAL A 171 -14.27 5.17 -5.36
CA VAL A 171 -13.70 5.27 -6.70
C VAL A 171 -12.37 4.51 -6.75
N ARG A 172 -11.49 4.73 -5.77
CA ARG A 172 -10.19 4.07 -5.68
C ARG A 172 -10.30 2.55 -5.60
N LYS A 173 -11.26 2.03 -4.82
CA LYS A 173 -11.56 0.59 -4.71
C LYS A 173 -11.82 -0.07 -6.07
N ARG A 174 -12.42 0.69 -7.01
CA ARG A 174 -12.78 0.18 -8.35
C ARG A 174 -11.71 0.42 -9.38
N LEU A 175 -11.12 1.61 -9.43
CA LEU A 175 -10.16 1.97 -10.48
C LEU A 175 -8.76 1.40 -10.26
N ARG A 176 -8.27 1.37 -9.03
CA ARG A 176 -6.94 0.85 -8.66
C ARG A 176 -5.83 1.32 -9.61
N ASP A 177 -5.83 2.59 -9.96
CA ASP A 177 -4.88 3.19 -10.92
C ASP A 177 -4.10 4.33 -10.24
N THR A 178 -2.77 4.35 -10.43
CA THR A 178 -1.89 5.42 -9.93
C THR A 178 -2.14 6.77 -10.59
N ARG A 179 -2.84 6.81 -11.73
CA ARG A 179 -3.20 8.05 -12.44
C ARG A 179 -4.48 8.71 -11.91
N MET A 180 -5.17 8.10 -10.99
CA MET A 180 -6.30 8.72 -10.30
C MET A 180 -5.76 9.81 -9.36
N LYS A 181 -6.16 11.04 -9.63
CA LYS A 181 -5.77 12.25 -8.90
C LYS A 181 -6.91 12.72 -7.99
#